data_06fbed7ea5f4aa64eb584449db697240
#
_entry.id   06fbed7ea5f4aa64eb584449db697240
#
_cell.length_a   1.000
_cell.length_b   1.000
_cell.length_c   1.000
_cell.angle_alpha   90.00
_cell.angle_beta   90.00
_cell.angle_gamma   90.00
#
_symmetry.space_group_name_H-M   'P 1'
#
loop_
_entity.id
_entity.type
_entity.pdbx_description
1 polymer ?
#
loop_
_entity_poly.entity_id
_entity_poly.type
_entity_poly.pdbx_seq_one_letter_code
_entity_poly.pdbx_strand_id
1 'polypeptide(L)'
;PLKLRKQKRTPEEVQEHANARQVLKDYARKIYCLAPKDYWFSEPALEWFVEWFDQHQRRALLPATPQVIQAMLNKASAQIRRLAGMLHIVRVAGGVVQPDDPISLDLVQLAGAMVDQLFAETEQFHHGSQSASTLMMRHIHQISLDAGKAIDRQFARNKTTTKRRDEITAADFKQWVHKLAELGYGTVTTSKRGAAIYVATRPMSV
;
A
#
# COMPACT_ATOMS: atom_id res chain seq x y z
N PRO A 1 23.83 -12.29 7.33
CA PRO A 1 23.24 -11.74 8.57
C PRO A 1 24.03 -10.51 8.97
N LEU A 2 23.39 -9.32 8.89
CA LEU A 2 23.94 -8.06 9.37
C LEU A 2 24.15 -8.18 10.89
N LYS A 3 25.41 -8.28 11.31
CA LYS A 3 25.77 -8.16 12.72
C LYS A 3 25.59 -6.70 13.11
N LEU A 4 24.47 -6.36 13.75
CA LEU A 4 24.31 -5.09 14.43
C LEU A 4 25.44 -4.97 15.47
N ARG A 5 26.48 -4.18 15.16
CA ARG A 5 27.51 -3.80 16.13
C ARG A 5 26.78 -3.04 17.24
N LYS A 6 26.82 -3.58 18.47
CA LYS A 6 26.42 -2.84 19.66
C LYS A 6 27.41 -1.67 19.81
N GLN A 7 27.03 -0.49 19.33
CA GLN A 7 27.76 0.73 19.65
C GLN A 7 27.71 0.92 21.17
N LYS A 8 28.88 1.06 21.81
CA LYS A 8 28.95 1.46 23.22
C LYS A 8 28.43 2.90 23.29
N ARG A 9 27.31 3.09 23.97
CA ARG A 9 26.74 4.42 24.22
C ARG A 9 27.64 5.20 25.17
N THR A 10 27.77 6.49 24.95
CA THR A 10 28.46 7.38 25.91
C THR A 10 27.61 7.56 27.17
N PRO A 11 28.19 7.96 28.29
CA PRO A 11 27.44 8.25 29.52
C PRO A 11 26.31 9.30 29.28
N GLU A 12 26.57 10.30 28.44
CA GLU A 12 25.62 11.34 28.09
C GLU A 12 24.44 10.75 27.32
N GLU A 13 24.67 9.91 26.31
CA GLU A 13 23.60 9.21 25.57
C GLU A 13 22.77 8.30 26.49
N VAL A 14 23.40 7.67 27.48
CA VAL A 14 22.68 6.84 28.47
C VAL A 14 21.77 7.71 29.33
N GLN A 15 22.24 8.89 29.77
CA GLN A 15 21.45 9.80 30.56
C GLN A 15 20.30 10.41 29.75
N GLU A 16 20.54 10.81 28.53
CA GLU A 16 19.52 11.32 27.60
C GLU A 16 18.41 10.28 27.39
N HIS A 17 18.78 9.01 27.14
CA HIS A 17 17.82 7.93 27.03
C HIS A 17 17.04 7.68 28.32
N ALA A 18 17.67 7.83 29.49
CA ALA A 18 16.98 7.69 30.78
C ALA A 18 15.95 8.80 30.96
N ASN A 19 16.31 10.05 30.63
CA ASN A 19 15.43 11.20 30.67
C ASN A 19 14.24 11.04 29.71
N ALA A 20 14.50 10.63 28.45
CA ALA A 20 13.45 10.37 27.47
C ALA A 20 12.47 9.29 27.93
N ARG A 21 12.99 8.21 28.54
CA ARG A 21 12.14 7.16 29.15
C ARG A 21 11.27 7.69 30.28
N GLN A 22 11.79 8.56 31.12
CA GLN A 22 11.03 9.13 32.20
C GLN A 22 9.91 10.02 31.68
N VAL A 23 10.19 10.88 30.69
CA VAL A 23 9.19 11.70 30.02
C VAL A 23 8.06 10.83 29.43
N LEU A 24 8.42 9.75 28.71
CA LEU A 24 7.42 8.82 28.16
C LEU A 24 6.57 8.15 29.23
N LYS A 25 7.17 7.76 30.36
CA LYS A 25 6.42 7.18 31.49
C LYS A 25 5.43 8.18 32.09
N ASP A 26 5.83 9.44 32.21
CA ASP A 26 5.00 10.49 32.76
C ASP A 26 3.81 10.82 31.83
N TYR A 27 4.07 10.86 30.52
CA TYR A 27 3.00 10.95 29.51
C TYR A 27 2.04 9.77 29.58
N ALA A 28 2.57 8.53 29.59
CA ALA A 28 1.74 7.34 29.67
C ALA A 28 0.87 7.34 30.94
N ARG A 29 1.43 7.76 32.10
CA ARG A 29 0.67 7.91 33.35
C ARG A 29 -0.44 8.95 33.22
N LYS A 30 -0.15 10.12 32.66
CA LYS A 30 -1.15 11.16 32.44
C LYS A 30 -2.30 10.67 31.55
N ILE A 31 -1.97 10.00 30.43
CA ILE A 31 -2.97 9.42 29.53
C ILE A 31 -3.83 8.38 30.26
N TYR A 32 -3.20 7.49 31.04
CA TYR A 32 -3.92 6.45 31.80
C TYR A 32 -4.87 7.03 32.86
N CYS A 33 -4.54 8.20 33.41
CA CYS A 33 -5.36 8.88 34.41
C CYS A 33 -6.47 9.75 33.80
N LEU A 34 -6.53 9.89 32.47
CA LEU A 34 -7.64 10.62 31.84
C LEU A 34 -8.95 9.84 32.01
N ALA A 35 -10.00 10.53 32.41
CA ALA A 35 -11.32 9.93 32.47
C ALA A 35 -11.79 9.54 31.05
N PRO A 36 -12.43 8.38 30.89
CA PRO A 36 -13.05 8.02 29.62
C PRO A 36 -14.08 9.06 29.19
N LYS A 37 -13.97 9.55 27.96
CA LYS A 37 -14.93 10.48 27.39
C LYS A 37 -14.99 10.35 25.88
N ASP A 38 -16.06 10.84 25.29
CA ASP A 38 -16.20 10.99 23.85
C ASP A 38 -15.50 12.26 23.40
N TYR A 39 -14.78 12.16 22.27
CA TYR A 39 -14.13 13.27 21.61
C TYR A 39 -14.78 13.47 20.23
N TRP A 40 -14.95 14.72 19.84
CA TRP A 40 -15.53 15.09 18.55
C TRP A 40 -14.59 16.00 17.76
N PHE A 41 -14.78 16.01 16.47
CA PHE A 41 -14.04 16.92 15.58
C PHE A 41 -14.60 18.34 15.69
N SER A 42 -13.73 19.35 15.57
CA SER A 42 -14.18 20.71 15.30
C SER A 42 -14.91 20.75 13.95
N GLU A 43 -15.76 21.76 13.76
CA GLU A 43 -16.52 21.91 12.50
C GLU A 43 -15.61 21.88 11.25
N PRO A 44 -14.51 22.66 11.17
CA PRO A 44 -13.59 22.58 10.02
C PRO A 44 -12.90 21.21 9.88
N ALA A 45 -12.65 20.52 10.98
CA ALA A 45 -12.06 19.19 10.97
C ALA A 45 -13.04 18.14 10.43
N LEU A 46 -14.32 18.27 10.77
CA LEU A 46 -15.37 17.38 10.29
C LEU A 46 -15.60 17.58 8.78
N GLU A 47 -15.67 18.82 8.31
CA GLU A 47 -15.81 19.14 6.89
C GLU A 47 -14.67 18.53 6.07
N TRP A 48 -13.42 18.75 6.49
CA TRP A 48 -12.26 18.17 5.84
C TRP A 48 -12.29 16.62 5.86
N PHE A 49 -12.68 16.02 6.98
CA PHE A 49 -12.77 14.56 7.11
C PHE A 49 -13.82 13.97 6.16
N VAL A 50 -14.98 14.60 6.00
CA VAL A 50 -16.03 14.15 5.10
C VAL A 50 -15.54 14.18 3.65
N GLU A 51 -14.90 15.29 3.23
CA GLU A 51 -14.34 15.40 1.88
C GLU A 51 -13.26 14.33 1.61
N TRP A 52 -12.32 14.17 2.55
CA TRP A 52 -11.29 13.15 2.47
C TRP A 52 -11.89 11.73 2.38
N PHE A 53 -12.89 11.44 3.20
CA PHE A 53 -13.58 10.14 3.22
C PHE A 53 -14.28 9.87 1.89
N ASP A 54 -14.98 10.84 1.33
CA ASP A 54 -15.68 10.71 0.05
C ASP A 54 -14.71 10.42 -1.11
N GLN A 55 -13.55 11.07 -1.12
CA GLN A 55 -12.50 10.78 -2.11
C GLN A 55 -12.03 9.32 -2.01
N HIS A 56 -11.80 8.82 -0.81
CA HIS A 56 -11.38 7.45 -0.57
C HIS A 56 -12.47 6.42 -0.91
N GLN A 57 -13.73 6.72 -0.61
CA GLN A 57 -14.86 5.87 -0.99
C GLN A 57 -15.02 5.78 -2.51
N ARG A 58 -14.92 6.91 -3.22
CA ARG A 58 -14.95 6.91 -4.70
C ARG A 58 -13.83 6.04 -5.26
N ARG A 59 -12.62 6.13 -4.70
CA ARG A 59 -11.49 5.29 -5.12
C ARG A 59 -11.76 3.80 -4.86
N ALA A 60 -12.35 3.45 -3.71
CA ALA A 60 -12.69 2.06 -3.36
C ALA A 60 -13.70 1.44 -4.34
N LEU A 61 -14.60 2.25 -4.89
CA LEU A 61 -15.65 1.81 -5.83
C LEU A 61 -15.16 1.66 -7.27
N LEU A 62 -13.93 2.09 -7.59
CA LEU A 62 -13.40 1.93 -8.95
C LEU A 62 -13.18 0.44 -9.28
N PRO A 63 -13.68 -0.06 -10.43
CA PRO A 63 -13.54 -1.46 -10.81
C PRO A 63 -12.08 -1.94 -10.91
N ALA A 64 -11.15 -1.01 -11.16
CA ALA A 64 -9.73 -1.31 -11.28
C ALA A 64 -9.02 -1.43 -9.92
N THR A 65 -9.66 -1.06 -8.81
CA THR A 65 -9.04 -1.08 -7.48
C THR A 65 -8.94 -2.53 -6.97
N PRO A 66 -7.74 -3.03 -6.63
CA PRO A 66 -7.56 -4.37 -6.10
C PRO A 66 -8.37 -4.59 -4.80
N GLN A 67 -8.91 -5.79 -4.61
CA GLN A 67 -9.77 -6.11 -3.46
C GLN A 67 -9.11 -5.81 -2.10
N VAL A 68 -7.81 -6.06 -1.97
CA VAL A 68 -7.05 -5.75 -0.74
C VAL A 68 -7.05 -4.24 -0.46
N ILE A 69 -6.90 -3.42 -1.49
CA ILE A 69 -6.92 -1.97 -1.38
C ILE A 69 -8.33 -1.47 -1.07
N GLN A 70 -9.38 -2.04 -1.70
CA GLN A 70 -10.77 -1.73 -1.34
C GLN A 70 -11.04 -2.00 0.15
N ALA A 71 -10.58 -3.16 0.66
CA ALA A 71 -10.74 -3.51 2.07
C ALA A 71 -10.03 -2.52 3.02
N MET A 72 -8.88 -1.98 2.62
CA MET A 72 -8.15 -0.96 3.37
C MET A 72 -8.89 0.38 3.34
N LEU A 73 -9.29 0.84 2.16
CA LEU A 73 -10.02 2.10 1.98
C LEU A 73 -11.34 2.11 2.78
N ASN A 74 -12.04 0.99 2.83
CA ASN A 74 -13.26 0.83 3.64
C ASN A 74 -13.02 0.98 5.16
N LYS A 75 -11.79 0.75 5.63
CA LYS A 75 -11.40 0.95 7.04
C LYS A 75 -10.77 2.31 7.33
N ALA A 76 -10.51 3.10 6.30
CA ALA A 76 -9.77 4.35 6.38
C ALA A 76 -10.39 5.34 7.38
N SER A 77 -11.71 5.50 7.34
CA SER A 77 -12.44 6.40 8.24
C SER A 77 -12.27 6.05 9.72
N ALA A 78 -12.27 4.77 10.05
CA ALA A 78 -12.02 4.31 11.41
C ALA A 78 -10.57 4.55 11.84
N GLN A 79 -9.62 4.41 10.93
CA GLN A 79 -8.19 4.64 11.21
C GLN A 79 -7.92 6.13 11.48
N ILE A 80 -8.42 7.04 10.64
CA ILE A 80 -8.26 8.50 10.88
C ILE A 80 -8.84 8.89 12.24
N ARG A 81 -10.06 8.48 12.55
CA ARG A 81 -10.70 8.83 13.82
C ARG A 81 -9.90 8.35 15.03
N ARG A 82 -9.35 7.13 14.97
CA ARG A 82 -8.48 6.59 16.02
C ARG A 82 -7.18 7.36 16.14
N LEU A 83 -6.50 7.62 15.02
CA LEU A 83 -5.22 8.36 15.02
C LEU A 83 -5.41 9.80 15.49
N ALA A 84 -6.40 10.52 14.98
CA ALA A 84 -6.70 11.89 15.39
C ALA A 84 -7.05 11.96 16.89
N GLY A 85 -7.86 11.01 17.39
CA GLY A 85 -8.17 10.89 18.81
C GLY A 85 -6.92 10.62 19.65
N MET A 86 -6.05 9.70 19.23
CA MET A 86 -4.79 9.42 19.94
C MET A 86 -3.86 10.65 19.96
N LEU A 87 -3.72 11.35 18.84
CA LEU A 87 -2.91 12.57 18.75
C LEU A 87 -3.47 13.67 19.65
N HIS A 88 -4.80 13.81 19.71
CA HIS A 88 -5.47 14.77 20.60
C HIS A 88 -5.21 14.43 22.07
N ILE A 89 -5.37 13.17 22.47
CA ILE A 89 -5.09 12.70 23.85
C ILE A 89 -3.63 12.98 24.24
N VAL A 90 -2.68 12.82 23.33
CA VAL A 90 -1.26 13.16 23.56
C VAL A 90 -1.11 14.68 23.82
N ARG A 91 -1.81 15.53 23.08
CA ARG A 91 -1.81 17.00 23.32
C ARG A 91 -2.45 17.37 24.67
N VAL A 92 -3.55 16.71 25.04
CA VAL A 92 -4.18 16.88 26.36
C VAL A 92 -3.20 16.50 27.47
N ALA A 93 -2.56 15.34 27.39
CA ALA A 93 -1.56 14.88 28.35
C ALA A 93 -0.34 15.81 28.43
N GLY A 94 0.01 16.46 27.32
CA GLY A 94 1.06 17.49 27.23
C GLY A 94 0.64 18.87 27.76
N GLY A 95 -0.63 19.07 28.07
CA GLY A 95 -1.15 20.37 28.51
C GLY A 95 -1.24 21.41 27.38
N VAL A 96 -1.22 20.97 26.13
CA VAL A 96 -1.30 21.85 24.96
C VAL A 96 -2.75 22.26 24.66
N VAL A 97 -3.69 21.37 24.94
CA VAL A 97 -5.14 21.56 24.77
C VAL A 97 -5.87 21.06 26.01
N GLN A 98 -7.10 21.55 26.23
CA GLN A 98 -7.94 21.09 27.33
C GLN A 98 -8.63 19.76 26.98
N PRO A 99 -9.00 18.94 27.99
CA PRO A 99 -9.71 17.69 27.74
C PRO A 99 -11.05 17.88 27.03
N ASP A 100 -11.67 19.05 27.14
CA ASP A 100 -12.98 19.38 26.55
C ASP A 100 -12.87 20.08 25.20
N ASP A 101 -11.68 20.38 24.74
CA ASP A 101 -11.49 20.96 23.41
C ASP A 101 -11.83 19.92 22.32
N PRO A 102 -12.40 20.34 21.19
CA PRO A 102 -12.62 19.46 20.05
C PRO A 102 -11.30 19.11 19.37
N ILE A 103 -11.27 17.99 18.67
CA ILE A 103 -10.12 17.58 17.85
C ILE A 103 -9.97 18.58 16.70
N SER A 104 -8.83 19.24 16.65
CA SER A 104 -8.56 20.30 15.69
C SER A 104 -8.26 19.80 14.28
N LEU A 105 -8.47 20.66 13.29
CA LEU A 105 -8.26 20.37 11.86
C LEU A 105 -6.85 19.84 11.57
N ASP A 106 -5.81 20.45 12.16
CA ASP A 106 -4.41 20.04 11.93
C ASP A 106 -4.14 18.60 12.37
N LEU A 107 -4.79 18.15 13.45
CA LEU A 107 -4.65 16.73 13.90
C LEU A 107 -5.36 15.75 12.97
N VAL A 108 -6.52 16.12 12.45
CA VAL A 108 -7.25 15.27 11.50
C VAL A 108 -6.52 15.20 10.17
N GLN A 109 -5.96 16.31 9.71
CA GLN A 109 -5.11 16.35 8.51
C GLN A 109 -3.84 15.52 8.69
N LEU A 110 -3.17 15.61 9.84
CA LEU A 110 -2.00 14.80 10.15
C LEU A 110 -2.36 13.30 10.17
N ALA A 111 -3.47 12.94 10.80
CA ALA A 111 -3.96 11.56 10.81
C ALA A 111 -4.28 11.06 9.39
N GLY A 112 -4.89 11.89 8.56
CA GLY A 112 -5.15 11.59 7.14
C GLY A 112 -3.87 11.34 6.37
N ALA A 113 -2.88 12.22 6.48
CA ALA A 113 -1.58 12.06 5.82
C ALA A 113 -0.87 10.76 6.25
N MET A 114 -0.94 10.38 7.53
CA MET A 114 -0.40 9.11 8.01
C MET A 114 -1.11 7.91 7.41
N VAL A 115 -2.44 7.95 7.29
CA VAL A 115 -3.24 6.88 6.66
C VAL A 115 -2.93 6.79 5.17
N ASP A 116 -2.82 7.91 4.47
CA ASP A 116 -2.48 7.95 3.04
C ASP A 116 -1.09 7.39 2.77
N GLN A 117 -0.11 7.70 3.63
CA GLN A 117 1.22 7.10 3.54
C GLN A 117 1.19 5.59 3.73
N LEU A 118 0.47 5.08 4.74
CA LEU A 118 0.30 3.64 4.96
C LEU A 118 -0.35 2.95 3.76
N PHE A 119 -1.31 3.61 3.10
CA PHE A 119 -1.92 3.08 1.88
C PHE A 119 -0.93 3.04 0.73
N ALA A 120 -0.17 4.10 0.50
CA ALA A 120 0.85 4.14 -0.55
C ALA A 120 1.92 3.04 -0.35
N GLU A 121 2.39 2.84 0.87
CA GLU A 121 3.35 1.78 1.21
C GLU A 121 2.75 0.39 0.98
N THR A 122 1.49 0.17 1.38
CA THR A 122 0.82 -1.12 1.17
C THR A 122 0.57 -1.38 -0.31
N GLU A 123 0.22 -0.37 -1.09
CA GLU A 123 0.10 -0.49 -2.54
C GLU A 123 1.43 -0.85 -3.19
N GLN A 124 2.51 -0.17 -2.80
CA GLN A 124 3.85 -0.50 -3.27
C GLN A 124 4.25 -1.94 -2.91
N PHE A 125 3.96 -2.35 -1.67
CA PHE A 125 4.20 -3.72 -1.23
C PHE A 125 3.35 -4.72 -2.03
N HIS A 126 2.06 -4.43 -2.22
CA HIS A 126 1.14 -5.27 -3.00
C HIS A 126 1.58 -5.37 -4.46
N HIS A 127 2.01 -4.26 -5.08
CA HIS A 127 2.57 -4.27 -6.44
C HIS A 127 3.94 -4.93 -6.48
N GLY A 128 4.78 -4.74 -5.48
CA GLY A 128 6.11 -5.36 -5.38
C GLY A 128 6.08 -6.85 -5.04
N SER A 129 5.06 -7.30 -4.30
CA SER A 129 4.83 -8.70 -3.95
C SER A 129 4.04 -9.49 -5.00
N GLN A 130 3.81 -8.92 -6.17
CA GLN A 130 3.21 -9.68 -7.27
C GLN A 130 3.99 -10.97 -7.47
N SER A 131 3.28 -12.10 -7.55
CA SER A 131 3.92 -13.39 -7.76
C SER A 131 4.85 -13.33 -8.97
N ALA A 132 5.94 -14.06 -8.96
CA ALA A 132 6.84 -14.16 -10.11
C ALA A 132 6.07 -14.43 -11.42
N SER A 133 4.97 -15.15 -11.31
CA SER A 133 4.01 -15.43 -12.39
C SER A 133 3.33 -14.15 -12.91
N THR A 134 2.86 -13.26 -12.04
CA THR A 134 2.22 -11.98 -12.45
C THR A 134 3.21 -11.04 -13.12
N LEU A 135 4.42 -10.94 -12.58
CA LEU A 135 5.50 -10.15 -13.19
C LEU A 135 5.86 -10.71 -14.57
N MET A 136 5.88 -12.03 -14.72
CA MET A 136 6.17 -12.67 -15.99
C MET A 136 5.02 -12.50 -16.99
N MET A 137 3.76 -12.55 -16.57
CA MET A 137 2.60 -12.23 -17.41
C MET A 137 2.68 -10.81 -17.95
N ARG A 138 2.99 -9.83 -17.10
CA ARG A 138 3.19 -8.43 -17.53
C ARG A 138 4.33 -8.29 -18.52
N HIS A 139 5.44 -8.95 -18.26
CA HIS A 139 6.61 -8.93 -19.13
C HIS A 139 6.29 -9.52 -20.53
N ILE A 140 5.61 -10.67 -20.59
CA ILE A 140 5.18 -11.30 -21.85
C ILE A 140 4.19 -10.40 -22.60
N HIS A 141 3.25 -9.79 -21.89
CA HIS A 141 2.30 -8.88 -22.46
C HIS A 141 2.98 -7.65 -23.09
N GLN A 142 3.93 -7.03 -22.35
CA GLN A 142 4.70 -5.91 -22.85
C GLN A 142 5.54 -6.28 -24.09
N ILE A 143 6.18 -7.44 -24.11
CA ILE A 143 6.89 -7.95 -25.29
C ILE A 143 5.96 -8.03 -26.52
N SER A 144 4.70 -8.47 -26.32
CA SER A 144 3.74 -8.58 -27.41
C SER A 144 3.29 -7.20 -27.91
N LEU A 145 3.07 -6.24 -27.00
CA LEU A 145 2.75 -4.85 -27.35
C LEU A 145 3.90 -4.19 -28.14
N ASP A 146 5.12 -4.29 -27.63
CA ASP A 146 6.32 -3.69 -28.26
C ASP A 146 6.60 -4.31 -29.63
N ALA A 147 6.32 -5.60 -29.78
CA ALA A 147 6.47 -6.29 -31.05
C ALA A 147 5.37 -5.95 -32.07
N GLY A 148 4.20 -5.45 -31.62
CA GLY A 148 3.04 -5.16 -32.46
C GLY A 148 2.52 -6.38 -33.25
N LYS A 149 2.81 -7.59 -32.79
CA LYS A 149 2.48 -8.83 -33.48
C LYS A 149 2.25 -10.00 -32.52
N ALA A 150 1.76 -11.09 -33.09
CA ALA A 150 1.63 -12.36 -32.40
C ALA A 150 3.00 -12.89 -31.93
N ILE A 151 3.09 -13.33 -30.69
CA ILE A 151 4.29 -13.93 -30.11
C ILE A 151 4.00 -15.36 -29.62
N ASP A 152 4.99 -16.21 -29.78
CA ASP A 152 5.02 -17.54 -29.15
C ASP A 152 6.01 -17.57 -27.98
N ARG A 153 6.08 -18.71 -27.31
CA ARG A 153 7.01 -18.90 -26.19
C ARG A 153 8.47 -18.63 -26.60
N GLN A 154 8.89 -19.08 -27.78
CA GLN A 154 10.27 -18.94 -28.20
C GLN A 154 10.64 -17.47 -28.45
N PHE A 155 9.74 -16.68 -29.03
CA PHE A 155 9.89 -15.25 -29.18
C PHE A 155 9.98 -14.55 -27.82
N ALA A 156 9.08 -14.88 -26.87
CA ALA A 156 9.10 -14.33 -25.54
C ALA A 156 10.43 -14.66 -24.81
N ARG A 157 10.90 -15.91 -24.88
CA ARG A 157 12.19 -16.31 -24.32
C ARG A 157 13.38 -15.54 -24.92
N ASN A 158 13.39 -15.31 -26.22
CA ASN A 158 14.47 -14.60 -26.90
C ASN A 158 14.54 -13.11 -26.53
N LYS A 159 13.42 -12.53 -26.12
CA LYS A 159 13.32 -11.14 -25.64
C LYS A 159 13.52 -10.99 -24.14
N THR A 160 13.52 -12.10 -23.41
CA THR A 160 13.73 -12.10 -21.95
C THR A 160 15.22 -12.27 -21.64
N THR A 161 15.70 -11.61 -20.58
CA THR A 161 17.09 -11.72 -20.12
C THR A 161 17.47 -13.16 -19.82
N THR A 162 18.71 -13.54 -20.06
CA THR A 162 19.24 -14.90 -19.91
C THR A 162 18.88 -15.49 -18.54
N LYS A 163 18.95 -14.70 -17.47
CA LYS A 163 18.67 -15.13 -16.10
C LYS A 163 17.22 -15.59 -15.87
N ARG A 164 16.25 -15.03 -16.60
CA ARG A 164 14.80 -15.35 -16.47
C ARG A 164 14.25 -16.20 -17.61
N ARG A 165 15.08 -16.47 -18.63
CA ARG A 165 14.65 -17.20 -19.83
C ARG A 165 14.14 -18.61 -19.52
N ASP A 166 14.77 -19.30 -18.55
CA ASP A 166 14.43 -20.66 -18.19
C ASP A 166 13.17 -20.75 -17.32
N GLU A 167 12.73 -19.64 -16.73
CA GLU A 167 11.46 -19.52 -16.01
C GLU A 167 10.24 -19.62 -16.96
N ILE A 168 10.41 -19.43 -18.28
CA ILE A 168 9.32 -19.49 -19.25
C ILE A 168 9.20 -20.93 -19.80
N THR A 169 8.53 -21.80 -19.06
CA THR A 169 8.19 -23.14 -19.56
C THR A 169 7.05 -23.10 -20.57
N ALA A 170 6.81 -24.20 -21.30
CA ALA A 170 5.69 -24.26 -22.25
C ALA A 170 4.33 -24.25 -21.54
N ALA A 171 4.24 -24.91 -20.39
CA ALA A 171 3.03 -24.97 -19.57
C ALA A 171 2.71 -23.60 -18.98
N ASP A 172 3.71 -22.95 -18.37
CA ASP A 172 3.53 -21.63 -17.74
C ASP A 172 3.20 -20.56 -18.78
N PHE A 173 3.89 -20.53 -19.93
CA PHE A 173 3.57 -19.59 -21.00
C PHE A 173 2.12 -19.75 -21.46
N LYS A 174 1.69 -21.01 -21.69
CA LYS A 174 0.30 -21.30 -22.07
C LYS A 174 -0.69 -20.80 -21.00
N GLN A 175 -0.45 -21.09 -19.73
CA GLN A 175 -1.30 -20.67 -18.63
C GLN A 175 -1.38 -19.13 -18.54
N TRP A 176 -0.24 -18.45 -18.63
CA TRP A 176 -0.16 -16.98 -18.51
C TRP A 176 -0.88 -16.27 -19.64
N VAL A 177 -0.72 -16.70 -20.89
CA VAL A 177 -1.37 -16.06 -22.04
C VAL A 177 -2.88 -16.31 -22.06
N HIS A 178 -3.35 -17.47 -21.61
CA HIS A 178 -4.77 -17.74 -21.42
C HIS A 178 -5.36 -16.82 -20.34
N LYS A 179 -4.66 -16.65 -19.22
CA LYS A 179 -5.07 -15.74 -18.16
C LYS A 179 -5.13 -14.28 -18.62
N LEU A 180 -4.16 -13.84 -19.41
CA LEU A 180 -4.17 -12.52 -20.03
C LEU A 180 -5.36 -12.32 -20.97
N ALA A 181 -5.72 -13.35 -21.74
CA ALA A 181 -6.89 -13.33 -22.62
C ALA A 181 -8.22 -13.28 -21.84
N GLU A 182 -8.36 -14.11 -20.78
CA GLU A 182 -9.50 -14.06 -19.85
C GLU A 182 -9.71 -12.69 -19.23
N LEU A 183 -8.62 -12.01 -18.89
CA LEU A 183 -8.64 -10.64 -18.36
C LEU A 183 -8.86 -9.56 -19.44
N GLY A 184 -9.01 -9.96 -20.71
CA GLY A 184 -9.30 -9.07 -21.83
C GLY A 184 -8.13 -8.24 -22.32
N TYR A 185 -6.89 -8.61 -21.99
CA TYR A 185 -5.67 -7.88 -22.43
C TYR A 185 -5.18 -8.30 -23.80
N GLY A 186 -5.67 -9.40 -24.35
CA GLY A 186 -5.25 -9.91 -25.64
C GLY A 186 -6.06 -11.11 -26.10
N THR A 187 -5.58 -11.76 -27.17
CA THR A 187 -6.17 -12.97 -27.73
C THR A 187 -5.14 -14.09 -27.81
N VAL A 188 -5.60 -15.32 -27.61
CA VAL A 188 -4.78 -16.52 -27.73
C VAL A 188 -5.29 -17.33 -28.91
N THR A 189 -4.36 -17.76 -29.77
CA THR A 189 -4.59 -18.71 -30.84
C THR A 189 -3.65 -19.90 -30.72
N THR A 190 -3.89 -20.95 -31.45
CA THR A 190 -3.03 -22.15 -31.44
C THR A 190 -2.36 -22.31 -32.79
N SER A 191 -1.05 -22.50 -32.80
CA SER A 191 -0.30 -22.79 -34.01
C SER A 191 -0.67 -24.17 -34.58
N LYS A 192 -0.30 -24.41 -35.83
CA LYS A 192 -0.45 -25.76 -36.48
C LYS A 192 0.21 -26.89 -35.67
N ARG A 193 1.18 -26.60 -34.82
CA ARG A 193 1.90 -27.57 -33.96
C ARG A 193 1.37 -27.60 -32.53
N GLY A 194 0.21 -27.00 -32.24
CA GLY A 194 -0.41 -26.98 -30.91
C GLY A 194 0.18 -26.01 -29.91
N ALA A 195 1.15 -25.16 -30.31
CA ALA A 195 1.72 -24.15 -29.42
C ALA A 195 0.79 -22.94 -29.26
N ALA A 196 0.68 -22.38 -28.06
CA ALA A 196 -0.05 -21.17 -27.81
C ALA A 196 0.66 -19.96 -28.43
N ILE A 197 -0.11 -19.10 -29.07
CA ILE A 197 0.31 -17.83 -29.69
C ILE A 197 -0.54 -16.72 -29.04
N TYR A 198 0.09 -15.66 -28.60
CA TYR A 198 -0.54 -14.54 -27.93
C TYR A 198 -0.37 -13.24 -28.70
N VAL A 199 -1.46 -12.45 -28.77
CA VAL A 199 -1.47 -11.08 -29.32
C VAL A 199 -2.06 -10.16 -28.28
N ALA A 200 -1.28 -9.19 -27.81
CA ALA A 200 -1.76 -8.13 -26.93
C ALA A 200 -2.63 -7.14 -27.73
N THR A 201 -3.78 -6.74 -27.17
CA THR A 201 -4.74 -5.83 -27.84
C THR A 201 -4.80 -4.45 -27.20
N ARG A 202 -4.43 -4.32 -25.93
CA ARG A 202 -4.46 -3.05 -25.20
C ARG A 202 -3.40 -3.06 -24.09
N PRO A 203 -2.85 -1.90 -23.68
CA PRO A 203 -1.94 -1.84 -22.54
C PRO A 203 -2.65 -2.30 -21.25
N MET A 204 -1.88 -2.89 -20.33
CA MET A 204 -2.36 -3.18 -18.99
C MET A 204 -2.52 -1.85 -18.24
N SER A 205 -3.66 -1.64 -17.60
CA SER A 205 -3.83 -0.57 -16.61
C SER A 205 -2.84 -0.81 -15.47
N VAL A 206 -2.03 0.18 -15.16
CA VAL A 206 -1.06 0.17 -14.05
C VAL A 206 -1.80 0.22 -12.74
#